data_8c5b4c38975f41b15eeb1931f3a8c989
#
_entry.id   8c5b4c38975f41b15eeb1931f3a8c989
#
_cell.length_a   1.000
_cell.length_b   1.000
_cell.length_c   1.000
_cell.angle_alpha   90.00
_cell.angle_beta   90.00
_cell.angle_gamma   90.00
#
_symmetry.space_group_name_H-M   'P 1'
#
loop_
_entity.id
_entity.type
_entity.pdbx_description
1 polymer ?
#
loop_
_entity_poly.entity_id
_entity_poly.type
_entity_poly.pdbx_seq_one_letter_code
_entity_poly.pdbx_strand_id
1 'polypeptide(L)'
;SSSADEYAALKAQLEEGGLFKVDLQSTEWTQYNKDRVVTEDSDGSYPVYQLGWFPDYSDPDNYLSPFFRDGNFVNNAYSNSEINDLIMEQAGETDESAREDLLKKIQTLETEDLSTIPLLQGAQVAVTGANVKGVVLDASFRFRFASVTKA
;
A
#
# COMPACT_ATOMS: atom_id res chain seq x y z
N SER A 1 -4.55 -20.74 0.35
CA SER A 1 -5.21 -19.44 0.39
C SER A 1 -5.22 -18.85 -1.01
N SER A 2 -6.15 -17.96 -1.33
CA SER A 2 -6.23 -17.26 -2.62
C SER A 2 -4.92 -16.55 -3.01
N SER A 3 -4.17 -16.10 -2.02
CA SER A 3 -2.86 -15.45 -2.21
C SER A 3 -1.79 -16.38 -2.81
N ALA A 4 -1.80 -17.67 -2.53
CA ALA A 4 -0.80 -18.57 -3.06
C ALA A 4 -0.87 -18.70 -4.60
N ASP A 5 -2.08 -18.73 -5.16
CA ASP A 5 -2.30 -18.78 -6.61
C ASP A 5 -1.91 -17.46 -7.28
N GLU A 6 -2.19 -16.32 -6.61
CA GLU A 6 -1.78 -14.99 -7.06
C GLU A 6 -0.25 -14.91 -7.16
N TYR A 7 0.48 -15.31 -6.14
CA TYR A 7 1.95 -15.27 -6.17
C TYR A 7 2.56 -16.27 -7.14
N ALA A 8 1.94 -17.42 -7.35
CA ALA A 8 2.36 -18.34 -8.38
C ALA A 8 2.24 -17.73 -9.78
N ALA A 9 1.15 -16.97 -10.04
CA ALA A 9 0.96 -16.26 -11.29
C ALA A 9 1.98 -15.11 -11.47
N LEU A 10 2.23 -14.33 -10.42
CA LEU A 10 3.25 -13.27 -10.44
C LEU A 10 4.66 -13.83 -10.70
N LYS A 11 5.01 -14.93 -10.03
CA LYS A 11 6.28 -15.65 -10.30
C LYS A 11 6.40 -16.04 -11.77
N ALA A 12 5.37 -16.65 -12.33
CA ALA A 12 5.37 -17.10 -13.73
C ALA A 12 5.57 -15.91 -14.69
N GLN A 13 4.91 -14.79 -14.44
CA GLN A 13 5.05 -13.58 -15.26
C GLN A 13 6.44 -12.95 -15.14
N LEU A 14 7.02 -12.87 -13.94
CA LEU A 14 8.36 -12.34 -13.73
C LEU A 14 9.43 -13.21 -14.40
N GLU A 15 9.24 -14.51 -14.41
CA GLU A 15 10.19 -15.46 -15.00
C GLU A 15 10.05 -15.61 -16.53
N GLU A 16 8.93 -15.18 -17.13
CA GLU A 16 8.66 -15.32 -18.57
C GLU A 16 9.73 -14.66 -19.46
N GLY A 17 10.23 -13.51 -19.06
CA GLY A 17 11.28 -12.80 -19.77
C GLY A 17 12.71 -13.34 -19.55
N GLY A 18 12.90 -14.33 -18.69
CA GLY A 18 14.18 -14.94 -18.36
C GLY A 18 15.17 -14.05 -17.62
N LEU A 19 14.75 -12.85 -17.22
CA LEU A 19 15.58 -11.90 -16.47
C LEU A 19 15.56 -12.15 -14.96
N PHE A 20 14.51 -12.79 -14.46
CA PHE A 20 14.34 -13.07 -13.05
C PHE A 20 14.25 -14.57 -12.80
N LYS A 21 14.72 -14.98 -11.64
CA LYS A 21 14.45 -16.27 -11.03
C LYS A 21 13.83 -16.00 -9.67
N VAL A 22 12.59 -16.45 -9.47
CA VAL A 22 11.81 -16.15 -8.27
C VAL A 22 11.74 -17.36 -7.36
N ASP A 23 12.15 -17.18 -6.11
CA ASP A 23 11.94 -18.12 -5.02
C ASP A 23 10.86 -17.57 -4.09
N LEU A 24 9.68 -18.21 -4.10
CA LEU A 24 8.57 -17.77 -3.28
C LEU A 24 8.76 -18.22 -1.83
N GLN A 25 8.80 -17.26 -0.93
CA GLN A 25 8.85 -17.48 0.50
C GLN A 25 7.50 -17.15 1.14
N SER A 26 7.11 -17.89 2.16
CA SER A 26 5.92 -17.60 2.96
C SER A 26 6.15 -17.96 4.41
N THR A 27 5.64 -17.14 5.30
CA THR A 27 5.71 -17.35 6.74
C THR A 27 4.45 -16.82 7.42
N GLU A 28 4.33 -17.00 8.71
CA GLU A 28 3.23 -16.39 9.45
C GLU A 28 3.40 -14.87 9.61
N TRP A 29 2.31 -14.15 9.87
CA TRP A 29 2.28 -12.69 9.81
C TRP A 29 3.26 -12.00 10.77
N THR A 30 3.38 -12.48 11.99
CA THR A 30 4.28 -11.87 13.01
C THR A 30 5.74 -12.00 12.59
N GLN A 31 6.11 -13.16 12.06
CA GLN A 31 7.47 -13.40 11.56
C GLN A 31 7.71 -12.61 10.28
N TYR A 32 6.75 -12.59 9.34
CA TYR A 32 6.82 -11.80 8.12
C TYR A 32 7.11 -10.32 8.40
N ASN A 33 6.41 -9.73 9.36
CA ASN A 33 6.62 -8.32 9.73
C ASN A 33 8.00 -8.04 10.34
N LYS A 34 8.64 -9.03 10.95
CA LYS A 34 10.03 -8.90 11.42
C LYS A 34 11.03 -9.03 10.27
N ASP A 35 10.78 -10.00 9.39
CA ASP A 35 11.72 -10.37 8.33
C ASP A 35 11.79 -9.34 7.20
N ARG A 36 10.68 -8.63 6.92
CA ARG A 36 10.61 -7.66 5.82
C ARG A 36 11.21 -6.29 6.13
N VAL A 37 11.33 -5.91 7.41
CA VAL A 37 11.76 -4.56 7.77
C VAL A 37 13.27 -4.42 7.73
N VAL A 38 13.72 -3.25 7.30
CA VAL A 38 15.12 -2.84 7.37
C VAL A 38 15.36 -2.16 8.72
N THR A 39 16.45 -2.53 9.37
CA THR A 39 16.89 -1.98 10.65
C THR A 39 18.38 -1.67 10.59
N GLU A 40 18.95 -1.08 11.66
CA GLU A 40 20.40 -0.86 11.74
C GLU A 40 21.20 -2.17 11.67
N ASP A 41 20.61 -3.29 12.08
CA ASP A 41 21.26 -4.60 12.15
C ASP A 41 20.84 -5.56 11.02
N SER A 42 19.92 -5.17 10.13
CA SER A 42 19.36 -6.04 9.10
C SER A 42 18.83 -5.27 7.89
N ASP A 43 19.26 -5.68 6.72
CA ASP A 43 18.72 -5.20 5.42
C ASP A 43 17.36 -5.82 5.08
N GLY A 44 16.73 -6.54 6.01
CA GLY A 44 15.54 -7.36 5.75
C GLY A 44 15.89 -8.68 5.05
N SER A 45 15.00 -9.66 5.17
CA SER A 45 15.23 -11.01 4.62
C SER A 45 14.77 -11.15 3.16
N TYR A 46 13.96 -10.22 2.66
CA TYR A 46 13.35 -10.30 1.34
C TYR A 46 13.77 -9.12 0.46
N PRO A 47 14.41 -9.35 -0.69
CA PRO A 47 14.71 -8.27 -1.65
C PRO A 47 13.44 -7.68 -2.28
N VAL A 48 12.36 -8.45 -2.35
CA VAL A 48 11.04 -8.03 -2.78
C VAL A 48 9.99 -8.67 -1.89
N TYR A 49 9.03 -7.91 -1.44
CA TYR A 49 7.92 -8.41 -0.62
C TYR A 49 6.61 -7.73 -0.98
N GLN A 50 5.49 -8.33 -0.65
CA GLN A 50 4.17 -7.79 -0.89
C GLN A 50 3.53 -7.31 0.42
N LEU A 51 2.86 -6.16 0.36
CA LEU A 51 2.09 -5.63 1.47
C LEU A 51 0.75 -5.10 0.96
N GLY A 52 -0.33 -5.40 1.68
CA GLY A 52 -1.62 -4.75 1.48
C GLY A 52 -1.73 -3.49 2.32
N TRP A 53 -2.44 -2.48 1.81
CA TRP A 53 -2.69 -1.25 2.53
C TRP A 53 -4.18 -0.91 2.57
N PHE A 54 -4.66 -0.55 3.74
CA PHE A 54 -5.98 0.02 3.97
C PHE A 54 -5.78 1.42 4.55
N PRO A 55 -6.34 2.47 3.94
CA PRO A 55 -6.07 3.82 4.41
C PRO A 55 -6.68 4.06 5.79
N ASP A 56 -5.93 4.72 6.66
CA ASP A 56 -6.40 5.13 7.98
C ASP A 56 -7.38 6.29 7.91
N TYR A 57 -7.26 7.10 6.87
CA TYR A 57 -8.10 8.25 6.57
C TYR A 57 -8.21 8.46 5.06
N SER A 58 -9.26 9.18 4.65
CA SER A 58 -9.62 9.37 3.24
C SER A 58 -8.82 10.53 2.63
N ASP A 59 -7.51 10.36 2.49
CA ASP A 59 -6.63 11.32 1.84
C ASP A 59 -5.52 10.58 1.09
N PRO A 60 -5.10 11.05 -0.11
CA PRO A 60 -4.02 10.46 -0.89
C PRO A 60 -2.70 10.33 -0.12
N ASP A 61 -2.41 11.25 0.80
CA ASP A 61 -1.21 11.21 1.62
C ASP A 61 -1.04 9.88 2.37
N ASN A 62 -2.15 9.22 2.75
CA ASN A 62 -2.08 7.92 3.42
C ASN A 62 -1.57 6.77 2.54
N TYR A 63 -1.43 7.00 1.24
CA TYR A 63 -0.78 6.08 0.30
C TYR A 63 0.66 6.51 -0.05
N LEU A 64 1.11 7.68 0.39
CA LEU A 64 2.43 8.24 0.06
C LEU A 64 3.35 8.24 1.28
N SER A 65 3.02 9.00 2.31
CA SER A 65 3.88 9.17 3.49
C SER A 65 4.29 7.87 4.17
N PRO A 66 3.40 6.85 4.36
CA PRO A 66 3.77 5.60 4.99
C PRO A 66 4.79 4.76 4.22
N PHE A 67 4.98 5.02 2.93
CA PHE A 67 5.82 4.23 2.04
C PHE A 67 7.07 4.96 1.58
N PHE A 68 6.99 6.27 1.32
CA PHE A 68 7.99 7.01 0.56
C PHE A 68 8.69 8.11 1.34
N ARG A 69 8.17 8.50 2.52
CA ARG A 69 8.82 9.46 3.39
C ARG A 69 10.04 8.84 4.07
N ASP A 70 11.09 9.62 4.29
CA ASP A 70 12.24 9.19 5.08
C ASP A 70 11.80 8.73 6.48
N GLY A 71 12.26 7.56 6.91
CA GLY A 71 11.82 6.92 8.14
C GLY A 71 10.34 6.50 8.10
N ASN A 72 9.84 6.09 6.95
CA ASN A 72 8.45 5.73 6.71
C ASN A 72 7.97 4.58 7.61
N PHE A 73 6.64 4.51 7.75
CA PHE A 73 5.99 3.54 8.64
C PHE A 73 6.28 2.07 8.26
N VAL A 74 6.42 1.77 6.96
CA VAL A 74 6.64 0.39 6.53
C VAL A 74 8.09 -0.09 6.67
N ASN A 75 9.03 0.82 7.02
CA ASN A 75 10.45 0.53 7.24
C ASN A 75 11.09 -0.23 6.07
N ASN A 76 10.89 0.28 4.86
CA ASN A 76 11.43 -0.29 3.63
C ASN A 76 12.80 0.31 3.23
N ALA A 77 13.35 1.21 4.06
CA ALA A 77 14.58 1.97 3.81
C ALA A 77 14.60 2.79 2.51
N TYR A 78 13.43 3.00 1.88
CA TYR A 78 13.35 3.88 0.73
C TYR A 78 13.69 5.32 1.13
N SER A 79 14.51 5.98 0.33
CA SER A 79 14.87 7.37 0.51
C SER A 79 15.07 8.04 -0.84
N ASN A 80 14.30 9.10 -1.09
CA ASN A 80 14.46 10.01 -2.21
C ASN A 80 14.17 11.42 -1.69
N SER A 81 15.18 12.28 -1.68
CA SER A 81 15.07 13.62 -1.10
C SER A 81 14.03 14.47 -1.80
N GLU A 82 13.89 14.39 -3.13
CA GLU A 82 12.88 15.17 -3.87
C GLU A 82 11.46 14.71 -3.50
N ILE A 83 11.22 13.40 -3.44
CA ILE A 83 9.92 12.86 -3.03
C ILE A 83 9.62 13.24 -1.58
N ASN A 84 10.61 13.16 -0.69
CA ASN A 84 10.43 13.54 0.70
C ASN A 84 10.04 15.02 0.85
N ASP A 85 10.70 15.92 0.14
CA ASP A 85 10.38 17.34 0.14
C ASP A 85 8.97 17.62 -0.41
N LEU A 86 8.59 16.98 -1.50
CA LEU A 86 7.26 17.11 -2.09
C LEU A 86 6.15 16.57 -1.17
N ILE A 87 6.39 15.47 -0.45
CA ILE A 87 5.45 14.95 0.56
C ILE A 87 5.24 15.99 1.68
N MET A 88 6.29 16.65 2.12
CA MET A 88 6.19 17.69 3.12
C MET A 88 5.48 18.94 2.58
N GLU A 89 5.75 19.33 1.34
CA GLU A 89 5.13 20.48 0.69
C GLU A 89 3.62 20.29 0.50
N GLN A 90 3.19 19.12 -0.05
CA GLN A 90 1.78 18.82 -0.26
C GLN A 90 0.97 18.80 1.05
N ALA A 91 1.61 18.41 2.16
CA ALA A 91 0.94 18.38 3.46
C ALA A 91 0.61 19.80 4.00
N GLY A 92 1.33 20.82 3.56
CA GLY A 92 1.09 22.22 3.91
C GLY A 92 0.29 23.00 2.87
N GLU A 93 0.07 22.45 1.67
CA GLU A 93 -0.60 23.15 0.58
C GLU A 93 -2.12 23.22 0.81
N THR A 94 -2.68 24.41 0.67
CA THR A 94 -4.10 24.70 0.89
C THR A 94 -4.88 24.93 -0.39
N ASP A 95 -4.19 25.21 -1.50
CA ASP A 95 -4.82 25.26 -2.82
C ASP A 95 -4.97 23.82 -3.36
N GLU A 96 -6.22 23.45 -3.63
CA GLU A 96 -6.55 22.08 -4.05
C GLU A 96 -5.87 21.68 -5.36
N SER A 97 -5.80 22.60 -6.34
CA SER A 97 -5.18 22.32 -7.64
C SER A 97 -3.67 22.20 -7.53
N ALA A 98 -3.03 23.09 -6.76
CA ALA A 98 -1.59 23.01 -6.51
C ALA A 98 -1.22 21.73 -5.76
N ARG A 99 -2.02 21.35 -4.77
CA ARG A 99 -1.83 20.08 -4.05
C ARG A 99 -1.98 18.85 -4.94
N GLU A 100 -2.97 18.86 -5.84
CA GLU A 100 -3.16 17.78 -6.81
C GLU A 100 -1.95 17.63 -7.73
N ASP A 101 -1.35 18.74 -8.18
CA ASP A 101 -0.15 18.71 -9.02
C ASP A 101 1.07 18.16 -8.27
N LEU A 102 1.25 18.51 -6.99
CA LEU A 102 2.28 17.93 -6.12
C LEU A 102 2.09 16.42 -5.97
N LEU A 103 0.88 15.96 -5.70
CA LEU A 103 0.55 14.55 -5.57
C LEU A 103 0.82 13.76 -6.86
N LYS A 104 0.51 14.34 -8.02
CA LYS A 104 0.83 13.73 -9.33
C LYS A 104 2.34 13.65 -9.56
N LYS A 105 3.07 14.71 -9.20
CA LYS A 105 4.54 14.72 -9.34
C LYS A 105 5.19 13.64 -8.48
N ILE A 106 4.75 13.46 -7.24
CA ILE A 106 5.24 12.40 -6.34
C ILE A 106 5.02 11.02 -6.98
N GLN A 107 3.82 10.74 -7.48
CA GLN A 107 3.50 9.46 -8.13
C GLN A 107 4.34 9.21 -9.39
N THR A 108 4.66 10.26 -10.16
CA THR A 108 5.52 10.14 -11.34
C THR A 108 6.93 9.73 -10.94
N LEU A 109 7.53 10.42 -9.97
CA LEU A 109 8.88 10.12 -9.48
C LEU A 109 8.96 8.72 -8.85
N GLU A 110 7.96 8.34 -8.06
CA GLU A 110 7.90 7.00 -7.47
C GLU A 110 7.82 5.91 -8.54
N THR A 111 7.05 6.14 -9.61
CA THR A 111 6.95 5.21 -10.74
C THR A 111 8.27 5.10 -11.48
N GLU A 112 9.06 6.16 -11.57
CA GLU A 112 10.39 6.15 -12.17
C GLU A 112 11.40 5.39 -11.30
N ASP A 113 11.31 5.54 -9.98
CA ASP A 113 12.18 4.84 -9.02
C ASP A 113 11.83 3.35 -8.88
N LEU A 114 10.59 2.95 -9.20
CA LEU A 114 10.08 1.58 -9.07
C LEU A 114 10.27 0.97 -7.67
N SER A 115 10.22 1.78 -6.63
CA SER A 115 10.35 1.30 -5.24
C SER A 115 9.13 0.48 -4.79
N THR A 116 7.99 0.74 -5.41
CA THR A 116 6.72 0.04 -5.17
C THR A 116 6.00 -0.21 -6.48
N ILE A 117 5.51 -1.42 -6.68
CA ILE A 117 4.73 -1.80 -7.86
C ILE A 117 3.29 -2.10 -7.42
N PRO A 118 2.31 -1.22 -7.72
CA PRO A 118 0.91 -1.50 -7.45
C PRO A 118 0.44 -2.71 -8.25
N LEU A 119 -0.07 -3.73 -7.57
CA LEU A 119 -0.55 -4.97 -8.21
C LEU A 119 -2.06 -4.98 -8.39
N LEU A 120 -2.79 -4.70 -7.33
CA LEU A 120 -4.25 -4.81 -7.30
C LEU A 120 -4.84 -3.68 -6.46
N GLN A 121 -5.96 -3.16 -6.92
CA GLN A 121 -6.83 -2.30 -6.13
C GLN A 121 -8.16 -3.01 -5.92
N GLY A 122 -8.38 -3.50 -4.70
CA GLY A 122 -9.59 -4.17 -4.30
C GLY A 122 -10.74 -3.21 -4.04
N ALA A 123 -11.96 -3.61 -4.42
CA ALA A 123 -13.17 -2.93 -3.97
C ALA A 123 -13.55 -3.39 -2.56
N GLN A 124 -14.01 -2.47 -1.72
CA GLN A 124 -14.66 -2.84 -0.48
C GLN A 124 -16.04 -3.44 -0.79
N VAL A 125 -16.32 -4.60 -0.23
CA VAL A 125 -17.59 -5.31 -0.45
C VAL A 125 -18.21 -5.66 0.89
N ALA A 126 -19.51 -5.39 1.04
CA ALA A 126 -20.31 -5.85 2.16
C ALA A 126 -21.52 -6.66 1.68
N VAL A 127 -21.76 -7.78 2.32
CA VAL A 127 -22.95 -8.62 2.09
C VAL A 127 -23.86 -8.49 3.29
N THR A 128 -25.14 -8.19 3.07
CA THR A 128 -26.13 -8.02 4.12
C THR A 128 -27.31 -8.96 3.93
N GLY A 129 -27.92 -9.36 5.03
CA GLY A 129 -29.23 -10.01 4.99
C GLY A 129 -30.32 -9.07 4.47
N ALA A 130 -31.41 -9.61 3.92
CA ALA A 130 -32.48 -8.83 3.30
C ALA A 130 -33.15 -7.80 4.26
N ASN A 131 -33.06 -8.04 5.55
CA ASN A 131 -33.61 -7.20 6.60
C ASN A 131 -32.59 -6.25 7.27
N VAL A 132 -31.38 -6.14 6.72
CA VAL A 132 -30.35 -5.22 7.19
C VAL A 132 -30.25 -4.03 6.24
N LYS A 133 -30.26 -2.82 6.80
CA LYS A 133 -30.19 -1.55 6.06
C LYS A 133 -29.16 -0.63 6.70
N GLY A 134 -28.78 0.43 5.97
CA GLY A 134 -27.91 1.49 6.47
C GLY A 134 -26.42 1.12 6.51
N VAL A 135 -26.00 0.06 5.83
CA VAL A 135 -24.57 -0.24 5.67
C VAL A 135 -23.95 0.79 4.76
N VAL A 136 -22.90 1.45 5.24
CA VAL A 136 -22.13 2.46 4.50
C VAL A 136 -20.71 1.96 4.38
N LEU A 137 -20.20 1.94 3.16
CA LEU A 137 -18.79 1.70 2.84
C LEU A 137 -18.13 3.06 2.58
N ASP A 138 -16.97 3.28 3.15
CA ASP A 138 -16.20 4.50 2.90
C ASP A 138 -14.76 4.20 2.47
N ALA A 139 -14.08 5.20 1.93
CA ALA A 139 -12.73 5.05 1.38
C ALA A 139 -11.68 4.65 2.43
N SER A 140 -11.94 4.86 3.71
CA SER A 140 -11.05 4.43 4.81
C SER A 140 -11.30 3.00 5.28
N PHE A 141 -12.13 2.23 4.57
CA PHE A 141 -12.47 0.84 4.89
C PHE A 141 -13.05 0.63 6.29
N ARG A 142 -13.65 1.66 6.87
CA ARG A 142 -14.25 1.60 8.19
C ARG A 142 -15.75 1.32 8.09
N PHE A 143 -16.24 0.47 9.00
CA PHE A 143 -17.68 0.17 9.10
C PHE A 143 -18.35 1.16 10.04
N ARG A 144 -19.35 1.87 9.54
CA ARG A 144 -20.18 2.79 10.34
C ARG A 144 -21.38 2.04 10.93
N PHE A 145 -21.13 1.24 11.96
CA PHE A 145 -22.18 0.41 12.59
C PHE A 145 -23.34 1.21 13.14
N ALA A 146 -23.16 2.47 13.53
CA ALA A 146 -24.21 3.32 14.06
C ALA A 146 -25.38 3.58 13.07
N SER A 147 -25.14 3.44 11.76
CA SER A 147 -26.17 3.58 10.73
C SER A 147 -26.90 2.28 10.41
N VAL A 148 -26.40 1.14 10.90
CA VAL A 148 -26.92 -0.17 10.55
C VAL A 148 -28.18 -0.46 11.38
N THR A 149 -29.25 -0.81 10.69
CA THR A 149 -30.55 -1.17 11.32
C THR A 149 -30.99 -2.53 10.81
N LYS A 150 -31.73 -3.23 11.66
CA LYS A 150 -32.41 -4.49 11.33
C LYS A 150 -33.92 -4.28 11.43
N ALA A 151 -34.63 -4.54 10.34
CA ALA A 151 -36.08 -4.52 10.26
C ALA A 151 -36.71 -5.88 10.65
#